data_45503c41c4492d7212d90e2706af6a0f
#
_entry.id   45503c41c4492d7212d90e2706af6a0f
#
_cell.length_a   1.000
_cell.length_b   1.000
_cell.length_c   1.000
_cell.angle_alpha   90.00
_cell.angle_beta   90.00
_cell.angle_gamma   90.00
#
_symmetry.space_group_name_H-M   'P 1'
#
loop_
_entity.id
_entity.type
_entity.pdbx_description
1 polymer ?
#
loop_
_entity_poly.entity_id
_entity_poly.type
_entity_poly.pdbx_seq_one_letter_code
_entity_poly.pdbx_strand_id
1 'polypeptide(L)'
;MKMSEEQFKVWKQVEAKGLEKLEKVEKALATTEKEGFEEAHKDYCDFVDRLAETTGLTSGELDRHFTTLLAEKKDKKKADA
;
A
#
# COMPACT_ATOMS: atom_id res chain seq x y z
N MET A 1 16.68 0.03 -11.17
CA MET A 1 16.88 1.50 -11.04
C MET A 1 17.58 1.80 -9.72
N LYS A 2 18.72 2.47 -9.78
CA LYS A 2 19.46 2.81 -8.56
C LYS A 2 18.92 4.10 -7.98
N MET A 3 18.42 4.05 -6.77
CA MET A 3 17.97 5.22 -6.04
C MET A 3 19.12 5.76 -5.19
N SER A 4 19.18 7.08 -5.03
CA SER A 4 20.06 7.68 -4.04
C SER A 4 19.56 7.34 -2.63
N GLU A 5 20.40 7.51 -1.62
CA GLU A 5 19.98 7.25 -0.23
C GLU A 5 18.79 8.09 0.19
N GLU A 6 18.75 9.35 -0.24
CA GLU A 6 17.62 10.23 0.04
C GLU A 6 16.33 9.76 -0.63
N GLN A 7 16.43 9.36 -1.89
CA GLN A 7 15.28 8.81 -2.62
C GLN A 7 14.78 7.53 -1.98
N PHE A 8 15.68 6.68 -1.53
CA PHE A 8 15.33 5.43 -0.86
C PHE A 8 14.59 5.69 0.45
N LYS A 9 15.02 6.68 1.23
CA LYS A 9 14.34 7.06 2.47
C LYS A 9 12.93 7.55 2.20
N VAL A 10 12.76 8.40 1.20
CA VAL A 10 11.44 8.90 0.78
C VAL A 10 10.56 7.73 0.32
N TRP A 11 11.13 6.84 -0.48
CA TRP A 11 10.41 5.66 -0.97
C TRP A 11 9.91 4.78 0.18
N LYS A 12 10.74 4.56 1.20
CA LYS A 12 10.35 3.78 2.38
C LYS A 12 9.16 4.41 3.12
N GLN A 13 9.16 5.73 3.24
CA GLN A 13 8.04 6.45 3.85
C GLN A 13 6.76 6.30 3.02
N VAL A 14 6.88 6.39 1.70
CA VAL A 14 5.75 6.22 0.78
C VAL A 14 5.21 4.79 0.86
N GLU A 15 6.09 3.79 0.91
CA GLU A 15 5.69 2.39 1.08
C GLU A 15 4.89 2.18 2.37
N ALA A 16 5.36 2.76 3.47
CA ALA A 16 4.69 2.66 4.76
C ALA A 16 3.28 3.25 4.70
N LYS A 17 3.12 4.40 4.04
CA LYS A 17 1.80 5.02 3.85
C LYS A 17 0.88 4.17 2.99
N GLY A 18 1.42 3.61 1.90
CA GLY A 18 0.66 2.73 1.02
C GLY A 18 0.16 1.49 1.72
N LEU A 19 1.02 0.87 2.54
CA LEU A 19 0.65 -0.29 3.34
C LEU A 19 -0.45 0.05 4.35
N GLU A 20 -0.33 1.19 5.02
CA GLU A 20 -1.33 1.66 5.96
C GLU A 20 -2.70 1.82 5.30
N LYS A 21 -2.73 2.42 4.12
CA LYS A 21 -3.96 2.60 3.36
C LYS A 21 -4.57 1.27 2.91
N LEU A 22 -3.72 0.34 2.47
CA LEU A 22 -4.18 -1.00 2.08
C LEU A 22 -4.72 -1.79 3.27
N GLU A 23 -4.09 -1.68 4.43
CA GLU A 23 -4.59 -2.30 5.66
C GLU A 23 -5.97 -1.79 6.04
N LYS A 24 -6.22 -0.49 5.85
CA LYS A 24 -7.54 0.10 6.10
C LYS A 24 -8.59 -0.47 5.16
N VAL A 25 -8.24 -0.68 3.89
CA VAL A 25 -9.14 -1.30 2.91
C VAL A 25 -9.51 -2.71 3.36
N GLU A 26 -8.52 -3.51 3.78
CA GLU A 26 -8.77 -4.87 4.24
C GLU A 26 -9.63 -4.92 5.49
N LYS A 27 -9.38 -4.02 6.44
CA LYS A 27 -10.20 -3.94 7.67
C LYS A 27 -11.64 -3.58 7.36
N ALA A 28 -11.85 -2.62 6.46
CA ALA A 28 -13.19 -2.22 6.05
C ALA A 28 -13.93 -3.36 5.36
N LEU A 29 -13.20 -4.15 4.58
CA LEU A 29 -13.77 -5.32 3.90
C LEU A 29 -14.18 -6.40 4.91
N ALA A 30 -13.39 -6.60 5.94
CA ALA A 30 -13.66 -7.58 6.99
C ALA A 30 -14.83 -7.18 7.89
N THR A 31 -15.05 -5.87 8.08
CA THR A 31 -16.14 -5.36 8.92
C THR A 31 -17.47 -5.22 8.18
N THR A 32 -17.49 -5.46 6.88
CA THR A 32 -18.68 -5.36 6.01
C THR A 32 -19.33 -3.97 5.98
N GLU A 33 -18.62 -2.93 6.41
CA GLU A 33 -19.08 -1.54 6.30
C GLU A 33 -18.83 -1.03 4.89
N LYS A 34 -19.89 -0.95 4.10
CA LYS A 34 -19.80 -0.56 2.69
C LYS A 34 -19.25 0.85 2.49
N GLU A 35 -19.73 1.82 3.29
CA GLU A 35 -19.26 3.21 3.18
C GLU A 35 -17.79 3.35 3.55
N GLY A 36 -17.39 2.73 4.64
CA GLY A 36 -16.00 2.75 5.08
C GLY A 36 -15.08 2.09 4.05
N PHE A 37 -15.53 1.00 3.44
CA PHE A 37 -14.77 0.32 2.40
C PHE A 37 -14.59 1.22 1.16
N GLU A 38 -15.66 1.86 0.70
CA GLU A 38 -15.59 2.74 -0.48
C GLU A 38 -14.64 3.90 -0.26
N GLU A 39 -14.68 4.55 0.92
CA GLU A 39 -13.77 5.63 1.27
C GLU A 39 -12.32 5.17 1.31
N ALA A 40 -12.05 4.08 2.01
CA ALA A 40 -10.70 3.54 2.14
C ALA A 40 -10.15 3.10 0.78
N HIS A 41 -10.97 2.45 -0.02
CA HIS A 41 -10.60 1.99 -1.36
C HIS A 41 -10.28 3.16 -2.28
N LYS A 42 -11.11 4.20 -2.26
CA LYS A 42 -10.89 5.39 -3.07
C LYS A 42 -9.60 6.09 -2.67
N ASP A 43 -9.35 6.25 -1.37
CA ASP A 43 -8.14 6.87 -0.86
C ASP A 43 -6.90 6.09 -1.28
N TYR A 44 -6.95 4.77 -1.20
CA TYR A 44 -5.87 3.90 -1.64
C TYR A 44 -5.63 4.03 -3.15
N CYS A 45 -6.69 3.98 -3.96
CA CYS A 45 -6.58 4.09 -5.41
C CYS A 45 -6.02 5.44 -5.84
N ASP A 46 -6.47 6.54 -5.22
CA ASP A 46 -5.95 7.87 -5.51
C ASP A 46 -4.46 7.96 -5.18
N PHE A 47 -4.06 7.38 -4.06
CA PHE A 47 -2.65 7.33 -3.65
C PHE A 47 -1.81 6.56 -4.67
N VAL A 48 -2.28 5.38 -5.08
CA VAL A 48 -1.58 4.53 -6.06
C VAL A 48 -1.48 5.24 -7.41
N ASP A 49 -2.54 5.89 -7.87
CA ASP A 49 -2.54 6.62 -9.13
C ASP A 49 -1.53 7.76 -9.14
N ARG A 50 -1.45 8.52 -8.06
CA ARG A 50 -0.47 9.60 -7.92
C ARG A 50 0.95 9.06 -7.90
N LEU A 51 1.15 7.95 -7.20
CA LEU A 51 2.45 7.29 -7.12
C LEU A 51 2.86 6.74 -8.49
N ALA A 52 1.91 6.21 -9.26
CA ALA A 52 2.16 5.72 -10.62
C ALA A 52 2.67 6.85 -11.51
N GLU A 53 2.06 8.03 -11.44
CA GLU A 53 2.51 9.19 -12.21
C GLU A 53 3.93 9.61 -11.82
N THR A 54 4.23 9.58 -10.54
CA THR A 54 5.53 10.00 -10.02
C THR A 54 6.65 9.02 -10.36
N THR A 55 6.36 7.72 -10.29
CA THR A 55 7.37 6.66 -10.46
C THR A 55 7.48 6.14 -11.89
N GLY A 56 6.46 6.36 -12.70
CA GLY A 56 6.38 5.78 -14.04
C GLY A 56 5.93 4.33 -14.06
N LEU A 57 5.60 3.76 -12.90
CA LEU A 57 5.05 2.42 -12.81
C LEU A 57 3.54 2.45 -13.04
N THR A 58 2.95 1.31 -13.39
CA THR A 58 1.50 1.22 -13.53
C THR A 58 0.83 1.04 -12.18
N SER A 59 -0.45 1.41 -12.09
CA SER A 59 -1.24 1.20 -10.87
C SER A 59 -1.27 -0.29 -10.49
N GLY A 60 -1.37 -1.16 -11.47
CA GLY A 60 -1.38 -2.61 -11.25
C GLY A 60 -0.08 -3.12 -10.65
N GLU A 61 1.06 -2.61 -11.12
CA GLU A 61 2.37 -2.98 -10.57
C GLU A 61 2.52 -2.54 -9.12
N LEU A 62 2.09 -1.31 -8.81
CA LEU A 62 2.13 -0.76 -7.45
C LEU A 62 1.20 -1.53 -6.52
N ASP A 63 -0.01 -1.85 -6.97
CA ASP A 63 -0.96 -2.63 -6.20
C ASP A 63 -0.39 -4.01 -5.85
N ARG A 64 0.21 -4.67 -6.82
CA ARG A 64 0.87 -5.96 -6.61
C ARG A 64 2.00 -5.83 -5.59
N HIS A 65 2.80 -4.78 -5.70
CA HIS A 65 3.91 -4.53 -4.79
C HIS A 65 3.42 -4.36 -3.35
N PHE A 66 2.41 -3.53 -3.14
CA PHE A 66 1.85 -3.30 -1.81
C PHE A 66 1.16 -4.54 -1.26
N THR A 67 0.46 -5.29 -2.10
CA THR A 67 -0.18 -6.54 -1.69
C THR A 67 0.85 -7.56 -1.21
N THR A 68 1.97 -7.67 -1.94
CA THR A 68 3.08 -8.55 -1.55
C THR A 68 3.69 -8.12 -0.22
N LEU A 69 3.94 -6.83 -0.04
CA LEU A 69 4.49 -6.29 1.21
C LEU A 69 3.56 -6.57 2.40
N LEU A 70 2.26 -6.41 2.18
CA LEU A 70 1.28 -6.67 3.23
C LEU A 70 1.25 -8.16 3.61
N ALA A 71 1.34 -9.04 2.63
CA ALA A 71 1.40 -10.48 2.88
C ALA A 71 2.66 -10.85 3.68
N GLU A 72 3.80 -10.28 3.33
CA GLU A 72 5.05 -10.48 4.06
C GLU A 72 4.96 -9.99 5.51
N LYS A 73 4.32 -8.85 5.71
CA LYS A 73 4.11 -8.28 7.05
C LYS A 73 3.24 -9.19 7.91
N LYS A 74 2.19 -9.78 7.33
CA LYS A 74 1.31 -10.72 8.03
C LYS A 74 2.06 -12.01 8.39
N ASP A 75 2.89 -12.51 7.49
CA ASP A 75 3.70 -13.70 7.74
C ASP A 75 4.68 -13.46 8.90
N LYS A 76 5.31 -12.31 8.96
CA LYS A 76 6.20 -11.95 10.05
C LYS A 76 5.48 -11.92 11.39
N LYS A 77 4.27 -11.39 11.44
CA LYS A 77 3.45 -11.37 12.65
C LYS A 77 3.09 -12.77 13.10
N LYS A 78 2.79 -13.67 12.18
CA LYS A 78 2.49 -15.07 12.49
C LYS A 78 3.73 -15.79 13.00
N ALA A 79 4.89 -15.50 12.43
CA ALA A 79 6.14 -16.13 12.85
C ALA A 79 6.56 -15.70 14.25
N ASP A 80 6.24 -14.49 14.66
CA ASP A 80 6.56 -13.94 15.98
C ASP A 80 5.55 -14.35 17.06
N ALA A 81 4.45 -14.89 16.65
CA ALA A 81 3.44 -15.40 17.57
C ALA A 81 3.69 -16.86 17.87
#